data_e35d617ee7fdb68c565215bd233d9ee5
#
_entry.id   e35d617ee7fdb68c565215bd233d9ee5
#
_cell.length_a   1.000
_cell.length_b   1.000
_cell.length_c   1.000
_cell.angle_alpha   90.00
_cell.angle_beta   90.00
_cell.angle_gamma   90.00
#
_symmetry.space_group_name_H-M   'P 1'
#
loop_
_entity.id
_entity.type
_entity.pdbx_description
1 polymer ?
#
loop_
_entity_poly.entity_id
_entity_poly.type
_entity_poly.pdbx_seq_one_letter_code
_entity_poly.pdbx_strand_id
1 'polypeptide(L)'
;MASNAVENYLKAIFQLNNKVKDGATTNAIGEQLGIKAATVSDMLKKLDSLKLINYKKYHAVQLTKKGEELAVSIIRRHRLWEVFLVEKLAFSWDEVHDIAEELEHIESSELVNRLDDFLDNPKFDPHGDPIPDRDGVIHRRDQLPLAELTPGDKAVVTGVKDSSSSFLQFLDNQNIQLGHEL
;
A
#
# COMPACT_ATOMS: atom_id res chain seq x y z
N MET A 1 -12.52 -16.16 7.77
CA MET A 1 -12.15 -14.73 7.72
C MET A 1 -10.82 -14.55 8.44
N ALA A 2 -9.88 -13.85 7.84
CA ALA A 2 -8.68 -13.43 8.53
C ALA A 2 -9.07 -12.32 9.53
N SER A 3 -8.34 -12.16 10.63
CA SER A 3 -8.57 -11.00 11.51
C SER A 3 -7.84 -9.79 10.91
N ASN A 4 -8.33 -8.57 11.17
CA ASN A 4 -7.69 -7.32 10.73
C ASN A 4 -6.17 -7.31 11.04
N ALA A 5 -5.79 -7.81 12.23
CA ALA A 5 -4.37 -7.92 12.57
C ALA A 5 -3.59 -8.84 11.62
N VAL A 6 -4.16 -9.96 11.17
CA VAL A 6 -3.51 -10.84 10.16
C VAL A 6 -3.38 -10.09 8.83
N GLU A 7 -4.40 -9.38 8.41
CA GLU A 7 -4.41 -8.60 7.17
C GLU A 7 -3.33 -7.51 7.19
N ASN A 8 -3.27 -6.71 8.26
CA ASN A 8 -2.27 -5.64 8.41
C ASN A 8 -0.83 -6.18 8.34
N TYR A 9 -0.57 -7.34 8.97
CA TYR A 9 0.75 -7.98 8.90
C TYR A 9 1.09 -8.44 7.48
N LEU A 10 0.14 -9.05 6.75
CA LEU A 10 0.38 -9.49 5.38
C LEU A 10 0.65 -8.30 4.44
N LYS A 11 -0.12 -7.20 4.59
CA LYS A 11 0.10 -5.94 3.86
C LYS A 11 1.49 -5.38 4.15
N ALA A 12 1.89 -5.26 5.42
CA ALA A 12 3.19 -4.76 5.82
C ALA A 12 4.34 -5.62 5.27
N ILE A 13 4.25 -6.95 5.37
CA ILE A 13 5.25 -7.86 4.83
C ILE A 13 5.39 -7.71 3.30
N PHE A 14 4.27 -7.62 2.57
CA PHE A 14 4.27 -7.41 1.13
C PHE A 14 4.95 -6.09 0.75
N GLN A 15 4.61 -5.01 1.42
CA GLN A 15 5.18 -3.68 1.18
C GLN A 15 6.70 -3.66 1.46
N LEU A 16 7.14 -4.21 2.59
CA LEU A 16 8.56 -4.29 2.95
C LEU A 16 9.37 -5.12 1.95
N ASN A 17 8.86 -6.27 1.53
CA ASN A 17 9.55 -7.11 0.54
C ASN A 17 9.70 -6.43 -0.83
N ASN A 18 8.82 -5.47 -1.16
CA ASN A 18 8.88 -4.73 -2.42
C ASN A 18 9.65 -3.39 -2.33
N LYS A 19 9.76 -2.81 -1.12
CA LYS A 19 10.35 -1.46 -0.94
C LYS A 19 11.75 -1.48 -0.33
N VAL A 20 12.09 -2.50 0.47
CA VAL A 20 13.31 -2.52 1.29
C VAL A 20 14.25 -3.64 0.83
N LYS A 21 15.53 -3.32 0.65
CA LYS A 21 16.57 -4.28 0.20
C LYS A 21 16.69 -5.51 1.11
N ASP A 22 16.57 -5.31 2.43
CA ASP A 22 16.68 -6.38 3.42
C ASP A 22 15.34 -7.11 3.65
N GLY A 23 14.25 -6.70 2.96
CA GLY A 23 12.93 -7.30 3.04
C GLY A 23 12.24 -7.13 4.41
N ALA A 24 11.22 -7.93 4.64
CA ALA A 24 10.39 -7.87 5.85
C ALA A 24 11.07 -8.55 7.04
N THR A 25 11.96 -7.84 7.74
CA THR A 25 12.53 -8.32 9.01
C THR A 25 11.54 -8.10 10.16
N THR A 26 11.69 -8.85 11.27
CA THR A 26 10.83 -8.68 12.47
C THR A 26 10.86 -7.24 13.00
N ASN A 27 12.02 -6.57 12.95
CA ASN A 27 12.15 -5.19 13.41
C ASN A 27 11.48 -4.22 12.45
N ALA A 28 11.69 -4.36 11.13
CA ALA A 28 11.05 -3.52 10.12
C ALA A 28 9.51 -3.63 10.16
N ILE A 29 8.98 -4.85 10.35
CA ILE A 29 7.55 -5.06 10.54
C ILE A 29 7.06 -4.35 11.82
N GLY A 30 7.81 -4.47 12.92
CA GLY A 30 7.46 -3.81 14.18
C GLY A 30 7.47 -2.29 14.07
N GLU A 31 8.44 -1.73 13.38
CA GLU A 31 8.54 -0.30 13.11
C GLU A 31 7.38 0.19 12.25
N GLN A 32 7.10 -0.48 11.13
CA GLN A 32 5.99 -0.12 10.23
C GLN A 32 4.62 -0.19 10.89
N LEU A 33 4.39 -1.18 11.77
CA LEU A 33 3.10 -1.36 12.45
C LEU A 33 3.02 -0.66 13.83
N GLY A 34 4.08 -0.01 14.30
CA GLY A 34 4.15 0.58 15.63
C GLY A 34 4.08 -0.45 16.78
N ILE A 35 4.56 -1.68 16.55
CA ILE A 35 4.41 -2.82 17.46
C ILE A 35 5.78 -3.34 17.94
N LYS A 36 5.86 -3.77 19.20
CA LYS A 36 7.11 -4.34 19.76
C LYS A 36 7.51 -5.65 19.07
N ALA A 37 8.80 -5.83 18.79
CA ALA A 37 9.35 -7.00 18.10
C ALA A 37 8.96 -8.37 18.72
N ALA A 38 8.74 -8.43 20.04
CA ALA A 38 8.29 -9.64 20.72
C ALA A 38 6.86 -10.04 20.24
N THR A 39 5.94 -9.07 20.18
CA THR A 39 4.57 -9.26 19.69
C THR A 39 4.57 -9.65 18.21
N VAL A 40 5.44 -9.02 17.41
CA VAL A 40 5.62 -9.38 16.00
C VAL A 40 6.04 -10.84 15.87
N SER A 41 7.03 -11.29 16.64
CA SER A 41 7.53 -12.66 16.57
C SER A 41 6.43 -13.72 16.86
N ASP A 42 5.52 -13.44 17.78
CA ASP A 42 4.42 -14.36 18.09
C ASP A 42 3.38 -14.39 16.98
N MET A 43 3.06 -13.24 16.37
CA MET A 43 2.19 -13.19 15.20
C MET A 43 2.81 -13.90 14.00
N LEU A 44 4.11 -13.74 13.76
CA LEU A 44 4.80 -14.45 12.66
C LEU A 44 4.72 -15.97 12.81
N LYS A 45 4.86 -16.52 14.03
CA LYS A 45 4.64 -17.96 14.28
C LYS A 45 3.20 -18.38 13.94
N LYS A 46 2.22 -17.55 14.28
CA LYS A 46 0.81 -17.79 13.94
C LYS A 46 0.59 -17.77 12.42
N LEU A 47 1.11 -16.78 11.71
CA LEU A 47 1.00 -16.68 10.25
C LEU A 47 1.68 -17.84 9.54
N ASP A 48 2.83 -18.30 10.03
CA ASP A 48 3.53 -19.48 9.53
C ASP A 48 2.70 -20.75 9.72
N SER A 49 2.11 -20.93 10.90
CA SER A 49 1.19 -22.07 11.17
C SER A 49 -0.05 -22.07 10.27
N LEU A 50 -0.51 -20.88 9.84
CA LEU A 50 -1.61 -20.71 8.87
C LEU A 50 -1.15 -20.88 7.41
N LYS A 51 0.14 -21.12 7.19
CA LYS A 51 0.77 -21.26 5.87
C LYS A 51 0.60 -20.00 4.99
N LEU A 52 0.59 -18.83 5.60
CA LEU A 52 0.52 -17.54 4.92
C LEU A 52 1.89 -16.95 4.66
N ILE A 53 2.88 -17.33 5.47
CA ILE A 53 4.27 -16.90 5.33
C ILE A 53 5.22 -18.10 5.47
N ASN A 54 6.48 -17.88 5.07
CA ASN A 54 7.62 -18.73 5.43
C ASN A 54 8.46 -17.95 6.46
N TYR A 55 8.42 -18.38 7.72
CA TYR A 55 9.12 -17.71 8.80
C TYR A 55 10.30 -18.53 9.30
N LYS A 56 11.48 -17.95 9.25
CA LYS A 56 12.68 -18.49 9.87
C LYS A 56 13.34 -17.40 10.72
N LYS A 57 13.59 -17.71 11.98
CA LYS A 57 14.20 -16.76 12.91
C LYS A 57 15.51 -16.16 12.33
N TYR A 58 15.66 -14.86 12.45
CA TYR A 58 16.79 -14.07 11.92
C TYR A 58 16.88 -13.96 10.39
N HIS A 59 15.85 -14.35 9.66
CA HIS A 59 15.76 -14.15 8.23
C HIS A 59 14.59 -13.23 7.89
N ALA A 60 14.64 -12.60 6.71
CA ALA A 60 13.51 -11.87 6.18
C ALA A 60 12.33 -12.83 5.96
N VAL A 61 11.15 -12.37 6.33
CA VAL A 61 9.88 -13.11 6.18
C VAL A 61 9.43 -13.06 4.73
N GLN A 62 9.06 -14.21 4.18
CA GLN A 62 8.52 -14.30 2.82
C GLN A 62 7.05 -14.72 2.87
N LEU A 63 6.23 -14.09 2.05
CA LEU A 63 4.84 -14.55 1.85
C LEU A 63 4.83 -15.89 1.10
N THR A 64 3.87 -16.74 1.42
CA THR A 64 3.50 -17.85 0.54
C THR A 64 2.60 -17.30 -0.58
N LYS A 65 2.36 -18.08 -1.64
CA LYS A 65 1.41 -17.69 -2.69
C LYS A 65 0.05 -17.26 -2.10
N LYS A 66 -0.48 -18.03 -1.15
CA LYS A 66 -1.73 -17.72 -0.46
C LYS A 66 -1.65 -16.41 0.35
N GLY A 67 -0.52 -16.18 1.04
CA GLY A 67 -0.29 -14.95 1.78
C GLY A 67 -0.18 -13.73 0.87
N GLU A 68 0.46 -13.89 -0.29
CA GLU A 68 0.59 -12.84 -1.30
C GLU A 68 -0.76 -12.48 -1.94
N GLU A 69 -1.57 -13.48 -2.32
CA GLU A 69 -2.92 -13.27 -2.84
C GLU A 69 -3.79 -12.48 -1.86
N LEU A 70 -3.72 -12.80 -0.57
CA LEU A 70 -4.43 -12.05 0.47
C LEU A 70 -3.89 -10.61 0.60
N ALA A 71 -2.57 -10.43 0.68
CA ALA A 71 -1.96 -9.11 0.79
C ALA A 71 -2.33 -8.20 -0.39
N VAL A 72 -2.26 -8.73 -1.61
CA VAL A 72 -2.64 -8.02 -2.83
C VAL A 72 -4.12 -7.63 -2.83
N SER A 73 -5.00 -8.53 -2.35
CA SER A 73 -6.44 -8.23 -2.20
C SER A 73 -6.70 -7.09 -1.21
N ILE A 74 -5.96 -7.04 -0.09
CA ILE A 74 -6.08 -5.96 0.89
C ILE A 74 -5.60 -4.64 0.28
N ILE A 75 -4.44 -4.64 -0.38
CA ILE A 75 -3.89 -3.45 -1.05
C ILE A 75 -4.86 -2.92 -2.10
N ARG A 76 -5.51 -3.80 -2.88
CA ARG A 76 -6.52 -3.38 -3.84
C ARG A 76 -7.69 -2.68 -3.17
N ARG A 77 -8.22 -3.23 -2.07
CA ARG A 77 -9.31 -2.61 -1.31
C ARG A 77 -8.91 -1.24 -0.78
N HIS A 78 -7.76 -1.15 -0.13
CA HIS A 78 -7.21 0.09 0.40
C HIS A 78 -7.18 1.19 -0.65
N ARG A 79 -6.51 0.94 -1.78
CA ARG A 79 -6.33 1.93 -2.85
C ARG A 79 -7.62 2.34 -3.54
N LEU A 80 -8.56 1.41 -3.73
CA LEU A 80 -9.88 1.75 -4.26
C LEU A 80 -10.68 2.64 -3.31
N TRP A 81 -10.57 2.42 -1.99
CA TRP A 81 -11.19 3.29 -1.02
C TRP A 81 -10.54 4.68 -1.01
N GLU A 82 -9.23 4.79 -1.11
CA GLU A 82 -8.57 6.10 -1.23
C GLU A 82 -9.06 6.88 -2.46
N VAL A 83 -9.15 6.24 -3.64
CA VAL A 83 -9.72 6.86 -4.84
C VAL A 83 -11.15 7.33 -4.60
N PHE A 84 -12.00 6.48 -4.03
CA PHE A 84 -13.39 6.83 -3.74
C PHE A 84 -13.50 8.04 -2.80
N LEU A 85 -12.72 8.05 -1.75
CA LEU A 85 -12.72 9.15 -0.77
C LEU A 85 -12.30 10.48 -1.41
N VAL A 86 -11.26 10.48 -2.22
CA VAL A 86 -10.79 11.70 -2.91
C VAL A 86 -11.79 12.12 -3.99
N GLU A 87 -12.11 11.23 -4.94
CA GLU A 87 -12.86 11.63 -6.14
C GLU A 87 -14.36 11.85 -5.91
N LYS A 88 -14.96 11.09 -4.99
CA LYS A 88 -16.42 11.10 -4.80
C LYS A 88 -16.87 11.80 -3.53
N LEU A 89 -16.02 11.85 -2.51
CA LEU A 89 -16.33 12.49 -1.22
C LEU A 89 -15.52 13.77 -0.97
N ALA A 90 -14.62 14.15 -1.89
CA ALA A 90 -13.79 15.35 -1.84
C ALA A 90 -12.90 15.47 -0.58
N PHE A 91 -12.45 14.34 -0.03
CA PHE A 91 -11.38 14.34 0.96
C PHE A 91 -10.08 14.77 0.29
N SER A 92 -9.20 15.43 1.03
CA SER A 92 -7.85 15.69 0.55
C SER A 92 -6.99 14.40 0.57
N TRP A 93 -6.00 14.33 -0.30
CA TRP A 93 -5.16 13.14 -0.45
C TRP A 93 -4.30 12.83 0.79
N ASP A 94 -4.10 13.80 1.68
CA ASP A 94 -3.38 13.63 2.94
C ASP A 94 -4.27 13.12 4.10
N GLU A 95 -5.61 13.06 3.92
CA GLU A 95 -6.58 12.63 4.94
C GLU A 95 -7.09 11.21 4.73
N VAL A 96 -6.95 10.65 3.52
CA VAL A 96 -7.67 9.41 3.14
C VAL A 96 -7.05 8.14 3.65
N HIS A 97 -5.75 8.13 3.98
CA HIS A 97 -5.03 6.94 4.34
C HIS A 97 -5.62 6.22 5.57
N ASP A 98 -5.82 6.94 6.65
CA ASP A 98 -6.33 6.37 7.92
C ASP A 98 -7.77 5.84 7.74
N ILE A 99 -8.61 6.53 6.96
CA ILE A 99 -9.97 6.09 6.67
C ILE A 99 -9.96 4.82 5.81
N ALA A 100 -9.08 4.77 4.81
CA ALA A 100 -8.93 3.59 3.95
C ALA A 100 -8.41 2.37 4.72
N GLU A 101 -7.53 2.56 5.73
CA GLU A 101 -7.07 1.52 6.66
C GLU A 101 -8.25 0.87 7.42
N GLU A 102 -9.27 1.63 7.78
CA GLU A 102 -10.47 1.07 8.44
C GLU A 102 -11.37 0.34 7.44
N LEU A 103 -11.56 0.91 6.24
CA LEU A 103 -12.46 0.38 5.22
C LEU A 103 -11.91 -0.84 4.47
N GLU A 104 -10.59 -1.01 4.40
CA GLU A 104 -9.95 -2.13 3.67
C GLU A 104 -10.30 -3.51 4.23
N HIS A 105 -10.79 -3.59 5.47
CA HIS A 105 -11.20 -4.82 6.12
C HIS A 105 -12.61 -5.31 5.74
N ILE A 106 -13.30 -4.61 4.85
CA ILE A 106 -14.58 -5.05 4.30
C ILE A 106 -14.32 -6.12 3.23
N GLU A 107 -14.55 -7.40 3.57
CA GLU A 107 -14.18 -8.57 2.74
C GLU A 107 -15.16 -8.87 1.58
N SER A 108 -16.15 -8.02 1.28
CA SER A 108 -17.11 -8.27 0.20
C SER A 108 -16.47 -8.05 -1.18
N SER A 109 -16.10 -9.13 -1.86
CA SER A 109 -15.56 -9.06 -3.23
C SER A 109 -16.53 -8.42 -4.22
N GLU A 110 -17.83 -8.64 -4.06
CA GLU A 110 -18.88 -8.01 -4.87
C GLU A 110 -18.88 -6.49 -4.70
N LEU A 111 -18.80 -6.00 -3.45
CA LEU A 111 -18.72 -4.56 -3.17
C LEU A 111 -17.45 -3.95 -3.79
N VAL A 112 -16.30 -4.60 -3.62
CA VAL A 112 -15.01 -4.13 -4.13
C VAL A 112 -15.03 -4.06 -5.66
N ASN A 113 -15.61 -5.05 -6.33
CA ASN A 113 -15.71 -5.06 -7.80
C ASN A 113 -16.67 -3.98 -8.31
N ARG A 114 -17.79 -3.75 -7.63
CA ARG A 114 -18.71 -2.65 -7.97
C ARG A 114 -18.10 -1.29 -7.69
N LEU A 115 -17.30 -1.16 -6.65
CA LEU A 115 -16.55 0.07 -6.37
C LEU A 115 -15.54 0.37 -7.49
N ASP A 116 -14.79 -0.65 -7.92
CA ASP A 116 -13.84 -0.55 -9.02
C ASP A 116 -14.54 -0.11 -10.34
N ASP A 117 -15.70 -0.76 -10.67
CA ASP A 117 -16.51 -0.37 -11.84
C ASP A 117 -17.06 1.05 -11.71
N PHE A 118 -17.54 1.45 -10.53
CA PHE A 118 -18.07 2.79 -10.26
C PHE A 118 -16.99 3.88 -10.40
N LEU A 119 -15.74 3.54 -10.17
CA LEU A 119 -14.58 4.42 -10.31
C LEU A 119 -13.91 4.33 -11.70
N ASP A 120 -14.57 3.71 -12.69
CA ASP A 120 -14.06 3.50 -14.05
C ASP A 120 -12.73 2.72 -14.11
N ASN A 121 -12.54 1.76 -13.20
CA ASN A 121 -11.37 0.88 -13.12
C ASN A 121 -10.04 1.64 -13.03
N PRO A 122 -9.82 2.44 -11.99
CA PRO A 122 -8.64 3.26 -11.84
C PRO A 122 -7.38 2.38 -11.76
N LYS A 123 -6.28 2.86 -12.34
CA LYS A 123 -5.01 2.13 -12.37
C LYS A 123 -4.06 2.54 -11.26
N PHE A 124 -4.27 3.72 -10.70
CA PHE A 124 -3.43 4.31 -9.65
C PHE A 124 -4.33 4.99 -8.62
N ASP A 125 -3.89 4.96 -7.39
CA ASP A 125 -4.51 5.67 -6.29
C ASP A 125 -4.13 7.17 -6.27
N PRO A 126 -4.67 7.99 -5.35
CA PRO A 126 -4.35 9.42 -5.27
C PRO A 126 -2.89 9.75 -4.97
N HIS A 127 -2.09 8.78 -4.54
CA HIS A 127 -0.66 8.93 -4.27
C HIS A 127 0.22 8.47 -5.44
N GLY A 128 -0.40 7.88 -6.48
CA GLY A 128 0.26 7.34 -7.66
C GLY A 128 0.73 5.90 -7.53
N ASP A 129 0.32 5.21 -6.49
CA ASP A 129 0.60 3.78 -6.29
C ASP A 129 -0.33 2.91 -7.18
N PRO A 130 0.19 1.86 -7.86
CA PRO A 130 -0.60 1.06 -8.80
C PRO A 130 -1.64 0.19 -8.10
N ILE A 131 -2.91 0.29 -8.49
CA ILE A 131 -4.02 -0.53 -7.98
C ILE A 131 -3.93 -1.93 -8.61
N PRO A 132 -3.86 -3.02 -7.82
CA PRO A 132 -3.97 -4.38 -8.35
C PRO A 132 -5.31 -4.57 -9.08
N ASP A 133 -5.30 -5.22 -10.24
CA ASP A 133 -6.53 -5.58 -10.94
C ASP A 133 -7.30 -6.73 -10.25
N ARG A 134 -8.39 -7.19 -10.86
CA ARG A 134 -9.25 -8.27 -10.31
C ARG A 134 -8.53 -9.61 -10.20
N ASP A 135 -7.50 -9.82 -11.02
CA ASP A 135 -6.68 -11.03 -11.03
C ASP A 135 -5.46 -10.89 -10.11
N GLY A 136 -5.29 -9.74 -9.44
CA GLY A 136 -4.20 -9.43 -8.53
C GLY A 136 -2.91 -8.99 -9.22
N VAL A 137 -2.97 -8.68 -10.52
CA VAL A 137 -1.81 -8.19 -11.27
C VAL A 137 -1.57 -6.71 -10.97
N ILE A 138 -0.33 -6.36 -10.64
CA ILE A 138 0.08 -4.99 -10.35
C ILE A 138 0.81 -4.43 -11.57
N HIS A 139 0.18 -3.50 -12.27
CA HIS A 139 0.72 -2.82 -13.44
C HIS A 139 1.52 -1.59 -13.01
N ARG A 140 2.83 -1.75 -12.92
CA ARG A 140 3.74 -0.64 -12.57
C ARG A 140 4.06 0.19 -13.81
N ARG A 141 4.27 1.48 -13.63
CA ARG A 141 4.86 2.38 -14.63
C ARG A 141 6.32 2.67 -14.27
N ASP A 142 7.12 2.95 -15.28
CA ASP A 142 8.49 3.42 -15.07
C ASP A 142 8.46 4.83 -14.50
N GLN A 143 9.19 5.03 -13.40
CA GLN A 143 9.27 6.29 -12.68
C GLN A 143 10.70 6.55 -12.25
N LEU A 144 11.11 7.81 -12.35
CA LEU A 144 12.39 8.28 -11.83
C LEU A 144 12.17 9.20 -10.63
N PRO A 145 12.97 9.10 -9.57
CA PRO A 145 12.98 10.12 -8.52
C PRO A 145 13.29 11.50 -9.10
N LEU A 146 12.59 12.53 -8.64
CA LEU A 146 12.85 13.91 -9.05
C LEU A 146 14.33 14.32 -8.90
N ALA A 147 14.99 13.80 -7.88
CA ALA A 147 16.41 14.05 -7.61
C ALA A 147 17.37 13.46 -8.68
N GLU A 148 16.90 12.60 -9.57
CA GLU A 148 17.69 12.04 -10.69
C GLU A 148 17.56 12.87 -11.98
N LEU A 149 16.66 13.86 -11.99
CA LEU A 149 16.52 14.79 -13.13
C LEU A 149 17.56 15.89 -13.05
N THR A 150 17.93 16.42 -14.24
CA THR A 150 18.85 17.53 -14.37
C THR A 150 18.09 18.84 -14.65
N PRO A 151 18.61 20.00 -14.24
CA PRO A 151 17.96 21.28 -14.55
C PRO A 151 17.72 21.46 -16.06
N GLY A 152 16.46 21.68 -16.43
CA GLY A 152 16.03 21.81 -17.82
C GLY A 152 15.33 20.57 -18.37
N ASP A 153 15.36 19.44 -17.67
CA ASP A 153 14.51 18.29 -17.99
C ASP A 153 13.03 18.63 -17.71
N LYS A 154 12.14 18.04 -18.49
CA LYS A 154 10.69 18.14 -18.26
C LYS A 154 10.16 16.80 -17.78
N ALA A 155 9.36 16.83 -16.75
CA ALA A 155 8.75 15.63 -16.18
C ALA A 155 7.31 15.90 -15.71
N VAL A 156 6.53 14.83 -15.58
CA VAL A 156 5.20 14.88 -14.99
C VAL A 156 5.24 14.15 -13.64
N VAL A 157 4.68 14.77 -12.63
CA VAL A 157 4.54 14.12 -11.31
C VAL A 157 3.53 12.97 -11.43
N THR A 158 3.99 11.76 -11.22
CA THR A 158 3.14 10.56 -11.38
C THR A 158 2.93 9.79 -10.07
N GLY A 159 3.61 10.17 -9.00
CA GLY A 159 3.45 9.56 -7.68
C GLY A 159 4.40 10.14 -6.66
N VAL A 160 4.13 9.82 -5.41
CA VAL A 160 4.96 10.19 -4.25
C VAL A 160 5.48 8.93 -3.57
N LYS A 161 6.66 9.01 -2.93
CA LYS A 161 7.23 7.88 -2.16
C LYS A 161 6.87 7.94 -0.69
N ASP A 162 6.56 9.12 -0.19
CA ASP A 162 6.12 9.38 1.17
C ASP A 162 4.70 9.94 1.12
N SER A 163 3.77 9.23 1.76
CA SER A 163 2.36 9.59 1.87
C SER A 163 1.99 10.13 3.26
N SER A 164 3.00 10.53 4.06
CA SER A 164 2.71 11.18 5.33
C SER A 164 1.98 12.50 5.11
N SER A 165 0.97 12.78 5.95
CA SER A 165 0.15 14.00 5.83
C SER A 165 1.01 15.28 5.80
N SER A 166 2.07 15.36 6.62
CA SER A 166 2.97 16.51 6.62
C SER A 166 3.71 16.71 5.30
N PHE A 167 4.12 15.62 4.62
CA PHE A 167 4.78 15.71 3.32
C PHE A 167 3.81 16.07 2.20
N LEU A 168 2.61 15.48 2.20
CA LEU A 168 1.58 15.81 1.21
C LEU A 168 1.13 17.26 1.33
N GLN A 169 0.91 17.77 2.55
CA GLN A 169 0.63 19.20 2.80
C GLN A 169 1.77 20.10 2.37
N PHE A 170 3.03 19.68 2.55
CA PHE A 170 4.17 20.41 2.01
C PHE A 170 4.10 20.49 0.48
N LEU A 171 3.78 19.43 -0.22
CA LEU A 171 3.63 19.43 -1.68
C LEU A 171 2.49 20.34 -2.14
N ASP A 172 1.33 20.31 -1.44
CA ASP A 172 0.21 21.21 -1.71
C ASP A 172 0.61 22.69 -1.57
N ASN A 173 1.37 23.03 -0.52
CA ASN A 173 1.90 24.38 -0.33
C ASN A 173 2.90 24.82 -1.42
N GLN A 174 3.53 23.86 -2.11
CA GLN A 174 4.39 24.13 -3.28
C GLN A 174 3.61 24.05 -4.60
N ASN A 175 2.28 23.85 -4.58
CA ASN A 175 1.43 23.59 -5.74
C ASN A 175 1.93 22.40 -6.58
N ILE A 176 2.44 21.34 -5.93
CA ILE A 176 2.89 20.12 -6.60
C ILE A 176 1.83 19.04 -6.36
N GLN A 177 1.20 18.58 -7.43
CA GLN A 177 0.17 17.51 -7.39
C GLN A 177 0.42 16.52 -8.53
N LEU A 178 -0.21 15.35 -8.47
CA LEU A 178 -0.12 14.38 -9.56
C LEU A 178 -0.65 14.99 -10.86
N GLY A 179 0.06 14.72 -11.95
CA GLY A 179 -0.24 15.29 -13.29
C GLY A 179 0.40 16.64 -13.57
N HIS A 180 0.98 17.31 -12.59
CA HIS A 180 1.69 18.58 -12.85
C HIS A 180 3.01 18.35 -13.61
N GLU A 181 3.29 19.23 -14.56
CA GLU A 181 4.58 19.33 -15.25
C GLU A 181 5.57 20.13 -14.37
N LEU A 182 6.79 19.63 -14.29
CA LEU A 182 7.92 20.25 -13.61
C LEU A 182 9.01 20.61 -14.60
#